data_bbf2132b7d0b30ba2b670bf5fd7c7ec0
#
_entry.id   bbf2132b7d0b30ba2b670bf5fd7c7ec0
#
_cell.length_a   1.000
_cell.length_b   1.000
_cell.length_c   1.000
_cell.angle_alpha   90.00
_cell.angle_beta   90.00
_cell.angle_gamma   90.00
#
_symmetry.space_group_name_H-M   'P 1'
#
loop_
_entity.id
_entity.type
_entity.pdbx_description
1 polymer ?
#
loop_
_entity_poly.entity_id
_entity_poly.type
_entity_poly.pdbx_seq_one_letter_code
_entity_poly.pdbx_strand_id
1 'polypeptide(L)'
;MLILQTTINTSTRFLAYSNYEYALAHRKILQTYNNSAKVTQENHYIIMKSKDDSEDVRINFNDNQIYMEKYKNSNDFAGYILLLKHIKGYTLSVEDETIHILIVDKNNHEHDMFLKIKDEKTDKEKAQEEKEKKEKDKKEKEEKAKKDTEKHPKDNAEIEKIKPITNNEEGS
;
A
#
# COMPACT_ATOMS: atom_id res chain seq x y z
N MET A 1 -47.06 2.64 23.64
CA MET A 1 -45.77 3.29 23.41
C MET A 1 -44.54 2.38 23.60
N LEU A 2 -44.51 1.46 24.54
CA LEU A 2 -43.38 0.54 24.81
C LEU A 2 -43.08 -0.42 23.65
N ILE A 3 -44.04 -0.91 22.89
CA ILE A 3 -43.85 -1.87 21.79
C ILE A 3 -43.11 -1.23 20.61
N LEU A 4 -43.40 0.04 20.29
CA LEU A 4 -42.72 0.74 19.19
C LEU A 4 -41.23 1.00 19.50
N GLN A 5 -40.93 1.29 20.76
CA GLN A 5 -39.56 1.59 21.20
C GLN A 5 -38.67 0.35 21.25
N THR A 6 -39.23 -0.81 21.61
CA THR A 6 -38.53 -2.09 21.54
C THR A 6 -38.28 -2.53 20.11
N THR A 7 -39.21 -2.28 19.18
CA THR A 7 -39.04 -2.62 17.76
C THR A 7 -37.95 -1.77 17.10
N ILE A 8 -37.90 -0.45 17.40
CA ILE A 8 -36.87 0.45 16.91
C ILE A 8 -35.50 0.06 17.46
N ASN A 9 -35.37 -0.23 18.76
CA ASN A 9 -34.12 -0.63 19.38
C ASN A 9 -33.61 -2.00 18.87
N THR A 10 -34.53 -2.94 18.57
CA THR A 10 -34.16 -4.23 18.00
C THR A 10 -33.70 -4.08 16.55
N SER A 11 -34.40 -3.23 15.78
CA SER A 11 -34.07 -2.93 14.40
C SER A 11 -32.71 -2.25 14.26
N THR A 12 -32.41 -1.24 15.08
CA THR A 12 -31.12 -0.55 15.09
C THR A 12 -29.95 -1.44 15.54
N ARG A 13 -30.18 -2.34 16.51
CA ARG A 13 -29.19 -3.34 16.91
C ARG A 13 -28.93 -4.36 15.79
N PHE A 14 -29.95 -4.77 15.05
CA PHE A 14 -29.80 -5.70 13.93
C PHE A 14 -29.00 -5.08 12.76
N LEU A 15 -29.27 -3.82 12.42
CA LEU A 15 -28.53 -3.08 11.41
C LEU A 15 -27.07 -2.83 11.83
N ALA A 16 -26.85 -2.49 13.11
CA ALA A 16 -25.52 -2.31 13.66
C ALA A 16 -24.71 -3.62 13.69
N TYR A 17 -25.37 -4.76 13.96
CA TYR A 17 -24.71 -6.06 13.99
C TYR A 17 -24.28 -6.54 12.61
N SER A 18 -25.11 -6.37 11.58
CA SER A 18 -24.75 -6.68 10.20
C SER A 18 -23.53 -5.88 9.74
N ASN A 19 -23.52 -4.56 9.92
CA ASN A 19 -22.38 -3.71 9.58
C ASN A 19 -21.11 -4.09 10.33
N TYR A 20 -21.21 -4.58 11.57
CA TYR A 20 -20.08 -5.01 12.37
C TYR A 20 -19.43 -6.29 11.83
N GLU A 21 -20.22 -7.29 11.41
CA GLU A 21 -19.68 -8.52 10.78
C GLU A 21 -18.91 -8.20 9.51
N TYR A 22 -19.44 -7.31 8.65
CA TYR A 22 -18.75 -6.87 7.45
C TYR A 22 -17.48 -6.08 7.77
N ALA A 23 -17.51 -5.21 8.76
CA ALA A 23 -16.31 -4.48 9.20
C ALA A 23 -15.21 -5.41 9.73
N LEU A 24 -15.57 -6.47 10.47
CA LEU A 24 -14.61 -7.48 10.94
C LEU A 24 -14.05 -8.30 9.78
N ALA A 25 -14.88 -8.74 8.85
CA ALA A 25 -14.45 -9.47 7.67
C ALA A 25 -13.49 -8.61 6.83
N HIS A 26 -13.87 -7.38 6.55
CA HIS A 26 -13.05 -6.40 5.82
C HIS A 26 -11.69 -6.20 6.51
N ARG A 27 -11.69 -5.93 7.82
CA ARG A 27 -10.47 -5.78 8.61
C ARG A 27 -9.57 -7.02 8.51
N LYS A 28 -10.16 -8.22 8.59
CA LYS A 28 -9.40 -9.47 8.51
C LYS A 28 -8.79 -9.67 7.13
N ILE A 29 -9.54 -9.40 6.06
CA ILE A 29 -9.05 -9.45 4.69
C ILE A 29 -7.90 -8.46 4.49
N LEU A 30 -8.06 -7.20 4.91
CA LEU A 30 -7.00 -6.19 4.81
C LEU A 30 -5.76 -6.54 5.63
N GLN A 31 -5.93 -7.10 6.83
CA GLN A 31 -4.80 -7.55 7.64
C GLN A 31 -3.99 -8.62 6.91
N THR A 32 -4.66 -9.61 6.32
CA THR A 32 -4.02 -10.67 5.52
C THR A 32 -3.37 -10.08 4.27
N TYR A 33 -4.06 -9.21 3.55
CA TYR A 33 -3.55 -8.52 2.37
C TYR A 33 -2.25 -7.73 2.66
N ASN A 34 -2.19 -7.01 3.76
CA ASN A 34 -1.00 -6.22 4.13
C ASN A 34 0.21 -7.10 4.45
N ASN A 35 -0.03 -8.31 4.96
CA ASN A 35 1.02 -9.29 5.26
C ASN A 35 1.40 -10.16 4.05
N SER A 36 0.73 -9.99 2.90
CA SER A 36 0.98 -10.79 1.70
C SER A 36 1.98 -10.11 0.79
N ALA A 37 2.92 -10.91 0.24
CA ALA A 37 3.86 -10.52 -0.80
C ALA A 37 3.23 -10.60 -2.19
N LYS A 38 2.38 -11.61 -2.40
CA LYS A 38 1.68 -11.85 -3.66
C LYS A 38 0.17 -11.96 -3.43
N VAL A 39 -0.60 -11.33 -4.31
CA VAL A 39 -2.07 -11.39 -4.28
C VAL A 39 -2.57 -11.56 -5.69
N THR A 40 -3.32 -12.63 -5.93
CA THR A 40 -3.92 -12.96 -7.24
C THR A 40 -5.38 -13.35 -7.05
N GLN A 41 -6.18 -13.16 -8.09
CA GLN A 41 -7.58 -13.61 -8.14
C GLN A 41 -7.70 -14.73 -9.18
N GLU A 42 -8.39 -15.80 -8.80
CA GLU A 42 -8.67 -16.93 -9.66
C GLU A 42 -10.13 -17.37 -9.45
N ASN A 43 -10.92 -17.35 -10.53
CA ASN A 43 -12.34 -17.74 -10.49
C ASN A 43 -13.10 -17.08 -9.31
N HIS A 44 -13.46 -17.88 -8.29
CA HIS A 44 -14.23 -17.48 -7.11
C HIS A 44 -13.40 -17.41 -5.83
N TYR A 45 -12.08 -17.29 -5.94
CA TYR A 45 -11.19 -17.14 -4.78
C TYR A 45 -10.04 -16.16 -5.04
N ILE A 46 -9.52 -15.63 -3.93
CA ILE A 46 -8.35 -14.76 -3.92
C ILE A 46 -7.23 -15.50 -3.17
N ILE A 47 -6.08 -15.64 -3.80
CA ILE A 47 -4.89 -16.24 -3.20
C ILE A 47 -3.99 -15.13 -2.69
N MET A 48 -3.57 -15.24 -1.44
CA MET A 48 -2.66 -14.33 -0.77
C MET A 48 -1.47 -15.12 -0.22
N LYS A 49 -0.28 -14.94 -0.79
CA LYS A 49 0.95 -15.58 -0.32
C LYS A 49 1.64 -14.70 0.71
N SER A 50 2.04 -15.27 1.81
CA SER A 50 2.71 -14.57 2.90
C SER A 50 4.08 -14.03 2.48
N LYS A 51 4.54 -12.95 3.14
CA LYS A 51 5.87 -12.37 2.94
C LYS A 51 7.01 -13.20 3.51
N ASP A 52 6.71 -14.00 4.52
CA ASP A 52 7.64 -14.83 5.28
C ASP A 52 7.50 -16.34 4.98
N ASP A 53 6.72 -16.68 3.93
CA ASP A 53 6.41 -18.05 3.53
C ASP A 53 5.78 -18.91 4.65
N SER A 54 5.27 -18.28 5.72
CA SER A 54 4.74 -18.97 6.87
C SER A 54 3.39 -19.64 6.59
N GLU A 55 2.47 -18.92 5.97
CA GLU A 55 1.12 -19.41 5.67
C GLU A 55 0.57 -18.71 4.41
N ASP A 56 0.17 -19.50 3.44
CA ASP A 56 -0.66 -18.99 2.32
C ASP A 56 -2.12 -18.97 2.72
N VAL A 57 -2.86 -18.03 2.19
CA VAL A 57 -4.28 -17.85 2.49
C VAL A 57 -5.06 -17.85 1.19
N ARG A 58 -6.16 -18.60 1.16
CA ARG A 58 -7.16 -18.56 0.10
C ARG A 58 -8.47 -18.03 0.66
N ILE A 59 -8.98 -16.94 0.10
CA ILE A 59 -10.32 -16.43 0.42
C ILE A 59 -11.27 -16.98 -0.61
N ASN A 60 -12.20 -17.79 -0.15
CA ASN A 60 -13.22 -18.45 -0.99
C ASN A 60 -14.53 -17.70 -0.87
N PHE A 61 -15.16 -17.45 -2.02
CA PHE A 61 -16.45 -16.82 -2.16
C PHE A 61 -17.46 -17.83 -2.67
N ASN A 62 -18.49 -18.09 -1.90
CA ASN A 62 -19.61 -18.95 -2.25
C ASN A 62 -20.91 -18.16 -2.13
N ASP A 63 -21.97 -18.63 -2.76
CA ASP A 63 -23.26 -17.92 -2.83
C ASP A 63 -23.89 -17.57 -1.48
N ASN A 64 -23.48 -18.21 -0.41
CA ASN A 64 -24.04 -18.00 0.92
C ASN A 64 -23.02 -17.61 1.99
N GLN A 65 -21.73 -17.73 1.70
CA GLN A 65 -20.67 -17.49 2.68
C GLN A 65 -19.34 -17.13 2.06
N ILE A 66 -18.53 -16.41 2.83
CA ILE A 66 -17.14 -16.13 2.51
C ILE A 66 -16.28 -16.68 3.65
N TYR A 67 -15.27 -17.43 3.31
CA TYR A 67 -14.36 -18.01 4.30
C TYR A 67 -12.91 -17.96 3.81
N MET A 68 -12.00 -18.02 4.75
CA MET A 68 -10.57 -17.98 4.53
C MET A 68 -9.97 -19.33 4.91
N GLU A 69 -9.29 -19.98 3.98
CA GLU A 69 -8.50 -21.18 4.22
C GLU A 69 -7.04 -20.80 4.38
N LYS A 70 -6.36 -21.49 5.27
CA LYS A 70 -4.94 -21.34 5.53
C LYS A 70 -4.19 -22.58 5.10
N TYR A 71 -3.04 -22.42 4.49
CA TYR A 71 -2.17 -23.48 4.01
C TYR A 71 -0.74 -23.24 4.49
N LYS A 72 -0.09 -24.26 5.03
CA LYS A 72 1.35 -24.27 5.28
C LYS A 72 2.06 -24.86 4.06
N ASN A 73 3.22 -24.29 3.73
CA ASN A 73 4.02 -24.78 2.59
C ASN A 73 3.23 -24.90 1.27
N SER A 74 2.28 -23.99 1.06
CA SER A 74 1.40 -23.91 -0.12
C SER A 74 0.42 -25.07 -0.34
N ASN A 75 0.54 -26.20 0.37
CA ASN A 75 -0.27 -27.40 0.15
C ASN A 75 -0.92 -28.00 1.40
N ASP A 76 -0.32 -27.79 2.56
CA ASP A 76 -0.82 -28.42 3.79
C ASP A 76 -1.92 -27.56 4.41
N PHE A 77 -3.17 -28.05 4.35
CA PHE A 77 -4.31 -27.36 4.95
C PHE A 77 -4.10 -27.18 6.46
N ALA A 78 -4.11 -25.94 6.91
CA ALA A 78 -3.85 -25.57 8.31
C ALA A 78 -5.11 -25.12 9.07
N GLY A 79 -6.24 -24.96 8.37
CA GLY A 79 -7.51 -24.59 8.96
C GLY A 79 -8.28 -23.56 8.16
N TYR A 80 -9.47 -23.20 8.63
CA TYR A 80 -10.28 -22.17 7.98
C TYR A 80 -10.90 -21.21 9.00
N ILE A 81 -11.26 -20.02 8.53
CA ILE A 81 -11.95 -18.99 9.29
C ILE A 81 -13.17 -18.57 8.49
N LEU A 82 -14.37 -18.73 9.05
CA LEU A 82 -15.58 -18.18 8.46
C LEU A 82 -15.56 -16.66 8.63
N LEU A 83 -15.62 -15.91 7.52
CA LEU A 83 -15.64 -14.45 7.52
C LEU A 83 -17.04 -13.90 7.54
N LEU A 84 -17.87 -14.36 6.60
CA LEU A 84 -19.27 -13.95 6.45
C LEU A 84 -20.14 -15.14 6.13
N LYS A 85 -21.36 -15.13 6.60
CA LYS A 85 -22.43 -16.08 6.28
C LYS A 85 -23.73 -15.36 5.96
N HIS A 86 -24.61 -16.08 5.27
CA HIS A 86 -25.93 -15.56 4.86
C HIS A 86 -25.82 -14.31 3.98
N ILE A 87 -24.81 -14.25 3.10
CA ILE A 87 -24.75 -13.29 2.02
C ILE A 87 -25.79 -13.68 0.95
N LYS A 88 -26.30 -12.72 0.20
CA LYS A 88 -27.20 -12.96 -0.91
C LYS A 88 -26.47 -13.26 -2.21
N GLY A 89 -25.28 -12.71 -2.34
CA GLY A 89 -24.44 -12.91 -3.50
C GLY A 89 -23.13 -12.10 -3.40
N TYR A 90 -22.28 -12.33 -4.38
CA TYR A 90 -21.02 -11.60 -4.51
C TYR A 90 -20.66 -11.44 -5.98
N THR A 91 -19.81 -10.47 -6.28
CA THR A 91 -19.16 -10.30 -7.57
C THR A 91 -17.67 -10.09 -7.35
N LEU A 92 -16.85 -10.83 -8.12
CA LEU A 92 -15.41 -10.61 -8.19
C LEU A 92 -15.06 -10.18 -9.60
N SER A 93 -14.41 -9.03 -9.75
CA SER A 93 -13.89 -8.57 -11.04
C SER A 93 -12.46 -8.04 -10.87
N VAL A 94 -11.71 -8.06 -11.95
CA VAL A 94 -10.36 -7.47 -12.00
C VAL A 94 -10.36 -6.41 -13.09
N GLU A 95 -9.96 -5.21 -12.73
CA GLU A 95 -9.80 -4.09 -13.63
C GLU A 95 -8.54 -3.30 -13.22
N ASP A 96 -7.67 -2.99 -14.16
CA ASP A 96 -6.44 -2.23 -13.93
C ASP A 96 -5.60 -2.71 -12.72
N GLU A 97 -5.35 -4.03 -12.66
CA GLU A 97 -4.63 -4.68 -11.55
C GLU A 97 -5.31 -4.52 -10.17
N THR A 98 -6.59 -4.18 -10.16
CA THR A 98 -7.38 -4.03 -8.94
C THR A 98 -8.48 -5.08 -8.91
N ILE A 99 -8.53 -5.85 -7.84
CA ILE A 99 -9.61 -6.80 -7.57
C ILE A 99 -10.73 -6.00 -6.89
N HIS A 100 -11.87 -5.94 -7.54
CA HIS A 100 -13.10 -5.41 -6.96
C HIS A 100 -13.93 -6.56 -6.39
N ILE A 101 -14.30 -6.45 -5.14
CA ILE A 101 -15.12 -7.40 -4.39
C ILE A 101 -16.39 -6.66 -4.01
N LEU A 102 -17.51 -7.03 -4.61
CA LEU A 102 -18.84 -6.56 -4.25
C LEU A 102 -19.58 -7.67 -3.52
N ILE A 103 -20.06 -7.42 -2.33
CA ILE A 103 -20.84 -8.37 -1.53
C ILE A 103 -22.22 -7.78 -1.28
N VAL A 104 -23.25 -8.55 -1.59
CA VAL A 104 -24.65 -8.17 -1.32
C VAL A 104 -25.12 -8.94 -0.10
N ASP A 105 -25.51 -8.23 0.94
CA ASP A 105 -26.05 -8.82 2.17
C ASP A 105 -27.50 -9.29 2.00
N LYS A 106 -28.01 -9.99 3.00
CA LYS A 106 -29.42 -10.48 3.00
C LYS A 106 -30.47 -9.37 2.90
N ASN A 107 -30.11 -8.13 3.23
CA ASN A 107 -30.97 -6.96 3.20
C ASN A 107 -30.80 -6.14 1.90
N ASN A 108 -30.05 -6.64 0.92
CA ASN A 108 -29.66 -5.98 -0.32
C ASN A 108 -28.76 -4.75 -0.13
N HIS A 109 -28.04 -4.62 0.97
CA HIS A 109 -26.99 -3.63 1.06
C HIS A 109 -25.74 -4.15 0.34
N GLU A 110 -25.09 -3.25 -0.36
CA GLU A 110 -23.87 -3.49 -1.10
C GLU A 110 -22.67 -3.06 -0.26
N HIS A 111 -21.65 -3.91 -0.26
CA HIS A 111 -20.38 -3.69 0.45
C HIS A 111 -19.24 -3.87 -0.53
N ASP A 112 -18.55 -2.79 -0.84
CA ASP A 112 -17.44 -2.77 -1.78
C ASP A 112 -16.10 -2.87 -1.07
N MET A 113 -15.17 -3.59 -1.69
CA MET A 113 -13.77 -3.64 -1.30
C MET A 113 -12.89 -3.69 -2.54
N PHE A 114 -11.77 -2.98 -2.49
CA PHE A 114 -10.78 -2.94 -3.56
C PHE A 114 -9.43 -3.39 -3.04
N LEU A 115 -8.82 -4.36 -3.72
CA LEU A 115 -7.49 -4.89 -3.41
C LEU A 115 -6.61 -4.82 -4.65
N LYS A 116 -5.44 -4.25 -4.54
CA LYS A 116 -4.48 -4.25 -5.64
C LYS A 116 -3.85 -5.63 -5.79
N ILE A 117 -3.72 -6.11 -7.03
CA ILE A 117 -2.91 -7.29 -7.32
C ILE A 117 -1.48 -6.99 -6.93
N LYS A 118 -0.84 -7.91 -6.22
CA LYS A 118 0.58 -7.84 -5.86
C LYS A 118 1.31 -8.97 -6.56
N ASP A 119 2.36 -8.64 -7.30
CA ASP A 119 3.30 -9.63 -7.81
C ASP A 119 4.63 -9.48 -7.06
N GLU A 120 5.15 -10.57 -6.53
CA GLU A 120 6.41 -10.61 -5.81
C GLU A 120 7.60 -10.07 -6.65
N LYS A 121 7.55 -10.27 -7.98
CA LYS A 121 8.55 -9.71 -8.90
C LYS A 121 8.47 -8.19 -9.01
N THR A 122 7.25 -7.65 -9.02
CA THR A 122 7.02 -6.21 -9.18
C THR A 122 7.55 -5.42 -7.98
N ASP A 123 7.47 -5.96 -6.77
CA ASP A 123 7.98 -5.28 -5.57
C ASP A 123 9.52 -5.27 -5.53
N LYS A 124 10.18 -6.33 -6.02
CA LYS A 124 11.65 -6.37 -6.16
C LYS A 124 12.13 -5.46 -7.29
N GLU A 125 11.45 -5.46 -8.42
CA GLU A 125 11.75 -4.60 -9.56
C GLU A 125 11.53 -3.12 -9.24
N LYS A 126 10.42 -2.76 -8.58
CA LYS A 126 10.17 -1.38 -8.11
C LYS A 126 11.22 -0.90 -7.12
N ALA A 127 11.67 -1.78 -6.20
CA ALA A 127 12.73 -1.45 -5.26
C ALA A 127 14.10 -1.26 -5.95
N GLN A 128 14.35 -1.97 -7.04
CA GLN A 128 15.55 -1.77 -7.86
C GLN A 128 15.45 -0.52 -8.71
N GLU A 129 14.34 -0.29 -9.38
CA GLU A 129 14.09 0.94 -10.16
C GLU A 129 14.18 2.21 -9.30
N GLU A 130 13.65 2.17 -8.07
CA GLU A 130 13.75 3.30 -7.14
C GLU A 130 15.18 3.57 -6.69
N LYS A 131 16.00 2.51 -6.52
CA LYS A 131 17.42 2.63 -6.23
C LYS A 131 18.20 3.20 -7.42
N GLU A 132 17.96 2.66 -8.62
CA GLU A 132 18.60 3.15 -9.85
C GLU A 132 18.24 4.59 -10.17
N LYS A 133 16.97 4.97 -9.92
CA LYS A 133 16.50 6.36 -10.11
C LYS A 133 17.19 7.33 -9.14
N LYS A 134 17.29 6.94 -7.86
CA LYS A 134 18.03 7.72 -6.84
C LYS A 134 19.53 7.85 -7.16
N GLU A 135 20.10 6.82 -7.75
CA GLU A 135 21.52 6.84 -8.14
C GLU A 135 21.77 7.69 -9.39
N LYS A 136 20.86 7.68 -10.36
CA LYS A 136 20.89 8.57 -11.54
C LYS A 136 20.72 10.04 -11.14
N ASP A 137 19.74 10.35 -10.30
CA ASP A 137 19.51 11.71 -9.79
C ASP A 137 20.74 12.25 -9.02
N LYS A 138 21.45 11.38 -8.31
CA LYS A 138 22.66 11.76 -7.58
C LYS A 138 23.82 12.06 -8.52
N LYS A 139 24.02 11.23 -9.56
CA LYS A 139 25.04 11.44 -10.58
C LYS A 139 24.80 12.71 -11.39
N GLU A 140 23.54 12.99 -11.74
CA GLU A 140 23.16 14.20 -12.49
C GLU A 140 23.37 15.49 -11.68
N LYS A 141 23.13 15.44 -10.36
CA LYS A 141 23.46 16.55 -9.45
C LYS A 141 24.95 16.78 -9.30
N GLU A 142 25.76 15.71 -9.19
CA GLU A 142 27.21 15.82 -9.11
C GLU A 142 27.83 16.33 -10.41
N GLU A 143 27.27 15.97 -11.58
CA GLU A 143 27.74 16.45 -12.87
C GLU A 143 27.38 17.92 -13.11
N LYS A 144 26.20 18.38 -12.67
CA LYS A 144 25.83 19.80 -12.69
C LYS A 144 26.71 20.64 -11.77
N ALA A 145 27.00 20.15 -10.56
CA ALA A 145 27.89 20.85 -9.63
C ALA A 145 29.34 20.98 -10.16
N LYS A 146 29.83 20.02 -10.95
CA LYS A 146 31.14 20.12 -11.61
C LYS A 146 31.16 21.10 -12.79
N LYS A 147 30.07 21.20 -13.55
CA LYS A 147 29.95 22.17 -14.67
C LYS A 147 29.85 23.62 -14.20
N ASP A 148 29.27 23.87 -13.05
CA ASP A 148 29.17 25.21 -12.48
C ASP A 148 30.52 25.70 -11.90
N THR A 149 31.41 24.79 -11.49
CA THR A 149 32.77 25.13 -11.03
C THR A 149 33.76 25.38 -12.16
N GLU A 150 33.50 24.89 -13.37
CA GLU A 150 34.36 25.13 -14.56
C GLU A 150 34.01 26.44 -15.31
N LYS A 151 32.91 27.12 -15.02
CA LYS A 151 32.48 28.34 -15.68
C LYS A 151 32.97 29.65 -15.06
N HIS A 152 33.93 29.61 -14.13
CA HIS A 152 34.67 30.80 -13.68
C HIS A 152 36.16 30.65 -13.99
N PRO A 153 36.57 30.91 -15.25
CA PRO A 153 37.99 31.17 -15.53
C PRO A 153 38.25 32.68 -15.37
N LYS A 154 39.13 33.00 -14.42
CA LYS A 154 40.15 34.03 -14.55
C LYS A 154 39.73 35.32 -15.25
N ASP A 155 39.20 36.26 -14.50
CA ASP A 155 39.40 37.67 -14.78
C ASP A 155 39.65 38.38 -13.43
N ASN A 156 40.92 38.45 -13.08
CA ASN A 156 41.49 39.47 -12.18
C ASN A 156 43.02 39.24 -12.07
N ALA A 157 43.67 39.60 -13.15
CA ALA A 157 45.09 39.87 -13.15
C ALA A 157 45.30 41.23 -13.85
N GLU A 158 45.06 42.32 -13.13
CA GLU A 158 45.69 43.62 -13.42
C GLU A 158 45.18 44.63 -12.36
N ILE A 159 45.89 44.73 -11.26
CA ILE A 159 45.97 45.99 -10.49
C ILE A 159 47.41 46.13 -10.02
N GLU A 160 48.06 46.91 -10.78
CA GLU A 160 49.11 47.91 -10.54
C GLU A 160 49.87 47.87 -9.19
N LYS A 161 51.17 47.79 -9.40
CA LYS A 161 52.26 48.24 -8.48
C LYS A 161 51.98 49.64 -7.98
N ILE A 162 51.68 49.80 -6.71
CA ILE A 162 51.87 51.08 -6.01
C ILE A 162 52.95 50.86 -4.97
N LYS A 163 54.05 51.62 -5.14
CA LYS A 163 55.23 51.65 -4.29
C LYS A 163 54.89 52.17 -2.89
N PRO A 164 55.60 51.76 -1.86
CA PRO A 164 55.46 52.33 -0.51
C PRO A 164 56.17 53.69 -0.46
N ILE A 165 55.42 54.70 -0.03
CA ILE A 165 55.99 55.99 0.37
C ILE A 165 56.39 55.84 1.86
N THR A 166 57.67 55.91 2.09
CA THR A 166 58.27 56.17 3.35
C THR A 166 58.04 57.62 3.73
N ASN A 167 57.47 57.90 4.86
CA ASN A 167 57.69 59.15 5.57
C ASN A 167 58.08 58.84 7.03
N ASN A 168 59.35 59.12 7.30
CA ASN A 168 59.89 59.46 8.62
C ASN A 168 59.34 60.80 9.02
N GLU A 169 59.13 61.00 10.29
CA GLU A 169 59.46 62.17 11.15
C GLU A 169 58.72 61.94 12.49
N GLU A 170 59.44 61.64 13.55
CA GLU A 170 60.11 62.58 14.50
C GLU A 170 59.11 63.40 15.29
N GLY A 171 59.24 63.26 16.57
CA GLY A 171 59.01 64.40 17.43
C GLY A 171 58.26 64.19 18.75
N SER A 172 59.03 64.09 19.79
CA SER A 172 58.79 64.51 21.22
C SER A 172 57.96 63.59 22.05
#